data_9275c21cea42041ee7c18d7529b3dcfd
#
_entry.id   9275c21cea42041ee7c18d7529b3dcfd
#
_cell.length_a   1.000
_cell.length_b   1.000
_cell.length_c   1.000
_cell.angle_alpha   90.00
_cell.angle_beta   90.00
_cell.angle_gamma   90.00
#
_symmetry.space_group_name_H-M   'P 1'
#
loop_
_entity.id
_entity.type
_entity.pdbx_description
1 polymer ?
#
loop_
_entity_poly.entity_id
_entity_poly.type
_entity_poly.pdbx_seq_one_letter_code
_entity_poly.pdbx_strand_id
1 'polypeptide(L)'
;MLSLGCFASSFAQRYLEHGVYKESDYKADTIVLSDCVYIRDVFMDDIAIYLYNAQNHPGRDEVRWANGEPIDLGYNLEPILFTRQQDNEMEAIVSNAFTKEQVANIGNDELQITLNISSTTGEITDVYFMFLPTYFYTQIPVEVFRTIELQMKEKVTFDLTDEGRNMTYVYYSWEIIPKGRAESDEQYRSPKRHLSETQ
;
A
#
# COMPACT_ATOMS: atom_id res chain seq x y z
N MET A 1 -1.04 33.70 3.65
CA MET A 1 -1.81 32.83 4.55
C MET A 1 -2.75 32.01 3.68
N LEU A 2 -2.30 30.88 3.17
CA LEU A 2 -3.10 29.98 2.33
C LEU A 2 -3.69 28.90 3.25
N SER A 3 -5.02 28.77 3.23
CA SER A 3 -5.77 27.89 4.11
C SER A 3 -5.50 26.42 3.74
N LEU A 4 -4.83 25.71 4.62
CA LEU A 4 -4.57 24.27 4.57
C LEU A 4 -5.85 23.43 4.89
N GLY A 5 -7.01 24.03 4.89
CA GLY A 5 -8.24 23.44 5.45
C GLY A 5 -9.07 22.54 4.53
N CYS A 6 -8.72 22.35 3.24
CA CYS A 6 -9.65 21.73 2.29
C CYS A 6 -9.33 20.28 1.85
N PHE A 7 -8.23 19.68 2.23
CA PHE A 7 -7.83 18.37 1.68
C PHE A 7 -8.26 17.16 2.50
N ALA A 8 -8.44 17.31 3.81
CA ALA A 8 -8.86 16.19 4.68
C ALA A 8 -10.34 15.80 4.50
N SER A 9 -11.19 16.70 3.98
CA SER A 9 -12.63 16.47 3.88
C SER A 9 -13.07 15.54 2.73
N SER A 10 -12.26 15.41 1.68
CA SER A 10 -12.71 14.70 0.47
C SER A 10 -12.62 13.17 0.58
N PHE A 11 -11.74 12.65 1.43
CA PHE A 11 -11.57 11.20 1.59
C PHE A 11 -12.59 10.60 2.54
N ALA A 12 -12.79 11.22 3.69
CA ALA A 12 -13.86 10.87 4.62
C ALA A 12 -15.24 10.91 3.94
N GLN A 13 -15.47 11.91 3.09
CA GLN A 13 -16.74 12.10 2.40
C GLN A 13 -17.04 11.00 1.37
N ARG A 14 -16.03 10.45 0.67
CA ARG A 14 -16.22 9.36 -0.31
C ARG A 14 -16.53 8.00 0.32
N TYR A 15 -15.91 7.68 1.46
CA TYR A 15 -16.26 6.48 2.22
C TYR A 15 -17.65 6.58 2.85
N LEU A 16 -18.10 7.78 3.21
CA LEU A 16 -19.45 8.05 3.72
C LEU A 16 -20.53 7.88 2.65
N GLU A 17 -20.24 8.19 1.40
CA GLU A 17 -21.18 8.02 0.27
C GLU A 17 -21.52 6.56 -0.02
N HIS A 18 -20.64 5.61 0.34
CA HIS A 18 -20.91 4.18 0.22
C HIS A 18 -21.62 3.54 1.43
N GLY A 19 -22.04 4.35 2.42
CA GLY A 19 -22.97 3.96 3.48
C GLY A 19 -22.43 2.98 4.53
N VAL A 20 -21.11 2.78 4.61
CA VAL A 20 -20.52 1.75 5.46
C VAL A 20 -20.08 2.26 6.82
N TYR A 21 -19.73 3.58 6.97
CA TYR A 21 -19.20 4.14 8.22
C TYR A 21 -19.76 5.51 8.57
N LYS A 22 -19.77 5.86 9.87
CA LYS A 22 -20.17 7.18 10.37
C LYS A 22 -18.95 8.08 10.50
N GLU A 23 -19.11 9.37 10.21
CA GLU A 23 -18.06 10.40 10.31
C GLU A 23 -17.39 10.46 11.70
N SER A 24 -18.11 10.03 12.76
CA SER A 24 -17.60 9.96 14.14
C SER A 24 -16.50 8.91 14.36
N ASP A 25 -16.34 7.96 13.44
CA ASP A 25 -15.47 6.80 13.59
C ASP A 25 -14.10 7.01 12.93
N TYR A 26 -13.86 8.25 12.45
CA TYR A 26 -12.70 8.60 11.66
C TYR A 26 -11.82 9.67 12.31
N LYS A 27 -10.56 9.37 12.50
CA LYS A 27 -9.55 10.31 12.98
C LYS A 27 -8.42 10.41 11.98
N ALA A 28 -8.20 11.58 11.42
CA ALA A 28 -7.07 11.85 10.55
C ALA A 28 -6.06 12.74 11.25
N ASP A 29 -4.80 12.43 11.10
CA ASP A 29 -3.68 13.23 11.58
C ASP A 29 -2.73 13.56 10.42
N THR A 30 -2.14 14.75 10.45
CA THR A 30 -1.29 15.26 9.39
C THR A 30 0.14 15.37 9.88
N ILE A 31 1.07 14.71 9.19
CA ILE A 31 2.49 14.70 9.52
C ILE A 31 3.25 15.41 8.41
N VAL A 32 3.86 16.55 8.74
CA VAL A 32 4.60 17.39 7.78
C VAL A 32 6.07 17.00 7.79
N LEU A 33 6.58 16.55 6.64
CA LEU A 33 8.00 16.34 6.37
C LEU A 33 8.57 17.56 5.61
N SER A 34 9.86 17.56 5.36
CA SER A 34 10.53 18.68 4.67
C SER A 34 10.10 18.85 3.21
N ASP A 35 9.73 17.76 2.55
CA ASP A 35 9.42 17.69 1.11
C ASP A 35 7.98 17.24 0.81
N CYS A 36 7.25 16.77 1.79
CA CYS A 36 5.88 16.27 1.58
C CYS A 36 5.07 16.27 2.87
N VAL A 37 3.80 15.91 2.75
CA VAL A 37 2.87 15.74 3.85
C VAL A 37 2.32 14.33 3.83
N TYR A 38 2.33 13.66 4.98
CA TYR A 38 1.68 12.37 5.17
C TYR A 38 0.38 12.51 5.93
N ILE A 39 -0.57 11.71 5.57
CA ILE A 39 -1.84 11.53 6.29
C ILE A 39 -1.78 10.19 7.01
N ARG A 40 -2.15 10.22 8.28
CA ARG A 40 -2.35 9.02 9.11
C ARG A 40 -3.82 8.96 9.47
N ASP A 41 -4.53 8.06 8.83
CA ASP A 41 -5.94 7.82 9.07
C ASP A 41 -6.11 6.63 9.99
N VAL A 42 -6.85 6.81 11.08
CA VAL A 42 -7.25 5.74 11.99
C VAL A 42 -8.68 5.33 11.64
N PHE A 43 -8.83 4.09 11.27
CA PHE A 43 -10.05 3.55 10.67
C PHE A 43 -10.72 2.53 11.58
N MET A 44 -12.06 2.48 11.59
CA MET A 44 -12.88 1.49 12.27
C MET A 44 -12.58 1.32 13.77
N ASP A 45 -12.87 2.31 14.59
CA ASP A 45 -12.70 2.23 16.06
C ASP A 45 -11.29 1.77 16.48
N ASP A 46 -10.27 2.34 15.85
CA ASP A 46 -8.86 2.04 16.10
C ASP A 46 -8.41 0.62 15.65
N ILE A 47 -9.08 -0.02 14.68
CA ILE A 47 -8.70 -1.35 14.18
C ILE A 47 -7.50 -1.27 13.22
N ALA A 48 -7.42 -0.26 12.37
CA ALA A 48 -6.34 -0.12 11.40
C ALA A 48 -5.87 1.32 11.24
N ILE A 49 -4.58 1.50 10.96
CA ILE A 49 -3.97 2.77 10.57
C ILE A 49 -3.61 2.69 9.10
N TYR A 50 -4.06 3.69 8.33
CA TYR A 50 -3.60 3.96 6.98
C TYR A 50 -2.64 5.13 6.99
N LEU A 51 -1.46 4.93 6.42
CA LEU A 51 -0.43 5.95 6.31
C LEU A 51 -0.07 6.14 4.85
N TYR A 52 -0.18 7.37 4.35
CA TYR A 52 0.08 7.66 2.94
C TYR A 52 0.47 9.12 2.71
N ASN A 53 1.14 9.39 1.59
CA ASN A 53 1.45 10.74 1.15
C ASN A 53 0.16 11.48 0.73
N ALA A 54 -0.03 12.70 1.20
CA ALA A 54 -1.19 13.53 0.88
C ALA A 54 -1.30 13.88 -0.63
N GLN A 55 -0.23 13.72 -1.39
CA GLN A 55 -0.23 13.86 -2.85
C GLN A 55 -0.72 12.60 -3.58
N ASN A 56 -0.71 11.46 -2.90
CA ASN A 56 -1.36 10.27 -3.43
C ASN A 56 -2.84 10.61 -3.67
N HIS A 57 -3.46 9.93 -4.60
CA HIS A 57 -4.86 10.13 -4.94
C HIS A 57 -5.70 9.07 -4.22
N PRO A 58 -5.89 9.17 -2.88
CA PRO A 58 -6.69 8.22 -2.15
C PRO A 58 -8.12 8.24 -2.68
N GLY A 59 -8.65 7.07 -2.99
CA GLY A 59 -10.00 6.96 -3.52
C GLY A 59 -10.13 7.55 -4.94
N ARG A 60 -9.12 7.41 -5.78
CA ARG A 60 -9.39 7.30 -7.20
C ARG A 60 -10.53 6.30 -7.33
N ASP A 61 -11.46 6.69 -8.18
CA ASP A 61 -12.68 5.94 -8.49
C ASP A 61 -12.44 4.44 -8.40
N GLU A 62 -13.48 3.69 -8.08
CA GLU A 62 -13.43 2.21 -8.13
C GLU A 62 -12.62 1.79 -9.36
N VAL A 63 -11.71 0.82 -9.17
CA VAL A 63 -10.99 0.25 -10.30
C VAL A 63 -12.02 -0.17 -11.36
N ARG A 64 -11.88 0.38 -12.55
CA ARG A 64 -12.82 0.14 -13.66
C ARG A 64 -12.07 -0.30 -14.90
N TRP A 65 -12.76 -0.91 -15.81
CA TRP A 65 -12.27 -1.07 -17.17
C TRP A 65 -12.08 0.30 -17.83
N ALA A 66 -11.18 0.39 -18.80
CA ALA A 66 -10.91 1.64 -19.53
C ALA A 66 -12.14 2.22 -20.21
N ASN A 67 -13.16 1.40 -20.53
CA ASN A 67 -14.45 1.82 -21.06
C ASN A 67 -15.41 2.38 -19.98
N GLY A 68 -15.00 2.40 -18.69
CA GLY A 68 -15.78 2.91 -17.57
C GLY A 68 -16.68 1.89 -16.89
N GLU A 69 -16.77 0.65 -17.40
CA GLU A 69 -17.54 -0.41 -16.77
C GLU A 69 -16.90 -0.85 -15.44
N PRO A 70 -17.69 -1.17 -14.40
CA PRO A 70 -17.17 -1.70 -13.15
C PRO A 70 -16.49 -3.05 -13.38
N ILE A 71 -15.42 -3.31 -12.62
CA ILE A 71 -14.76 -4.59 -12.61
C ILE A 71 -15.45 -5.46 -11.57
N ASP A 72 -15.91 -6.64 -12.00
CA ASP A 72 -16.38 -7.65 -11.06
C ASP A 72 -15.15 -8.33 -10.41
N LEU A 73 -14.88 -7.98 -9.16
CA LEU A 73 -13.76 -8.53 -8.38
C LEU A 73 -13.93 -10.02 -8.03
N GLY A 74 -15.04 -10.65 -8.40
CA GLY A 74 -15.25 -12.09 -8.29
C GLY A 74 -14.49 -12.92 -9.34
N TYR A 75 -13.92 -12.29 -10.35
CA TYR A 75 -13.06 -12.97 -11.33
C TYR A 75 -11.61 -13.03 -10.83
N ASN A 76 -10.93 -14.14 -11.14
CA ASN A 76 -9.47 -14.26 -10.98
C ASN A 76 -8.79 -13.37 -12.04
N LEU A 77 -8.68 -12.07 -11.76
CA LEU A 77 -7.95 -11.15 -12.60
C LEU A 77 -6.46 -11.27 -12.31
N GLU A 78 -5.67 -11.46 -13.33
CA GLU A 78 -4.21 -11.45 -13.26
C GLU A 78 -3.68 -10.23 -14.04
N PRO A 79 -3.87 -9.00 -13.53
CA PRO A 79 -3.51 -7.78 -14.26
C PRO A 79 -2.00 -7.56 -14.37
N ILE A 80 -1.20 -8.29 -13.59
CA ILE A 80 0.25 -8.14 -13.47
C ILE A 80 0.93 -9.46 -13.81
N LEU A 81 1.98 -9.40 -14.64
CA LEU A 81 2.92 -10.50 -14.82
C LEU A 81 3.99 -10.43 -13.72
N PHE A 82 3.73 -11.13 -12.63
CA PHE A 82 4.64 -11.13 -11.48
C PHE A 82 5.92 -11.90 -11.78
N THR A 83 7.06 -11.28 -11.48
CA THR A 83 8.35 -11.96 -11.55
C THR A 83 8.95 -12.08 -10.15
N ARG A 84 9.71 -13.17 -9.92
CA ARG A 84 10.45 -13.36 -8.67
C ARG A 84 11.46 -12.23 -8.41
N GLN A 85 11.94 -11.60 -9.47
CA GLN A 85 12.86 -10.46 -9.34
C GLN A 85 12.18 -9.26 -8.72
N GLN A 86 10.94 -8.95 -9.13
CA GLN A 86 10.15 -7.85 -8.56
C GLN A 86 9.84 -8.10 -7.08
N ASP A 87 9.44 -9.33 -6.72
CA ASP A 87 9.22 -9.70 -5.33
C ASP A 87 10.46 -9.46 -4.47
N ASN A 88 11.61 -9.95 -4.91
CA ASN A 88 12.88 -9.80 -4.19
C ASN A 88 13.28 -8.33 -4.06
N GLU A 89 13.05 -7.52 -5.09
CA GLU A 89 13.38 -6.09 -5.07
C GLU A 89 12.48 -5.33 -4.09
N MET A 90 11.17 -5.58 -4.10
CA MET A 90 10.23 -4.97 -3.15
C MET A 90 10.55 -5.38 -1.71
N GLU A 91 10.82 -6.68 -1.48
CA GLU A 91 11.23 -7.19 -0.16
C GLU A 91 12.52 -6.52 0.32
N ALA A 92 13.51 -6.37 -0.57
CA ALA A 92 14.77 -5.71 -0.24
C ALA A 92 14.58 -4.22 0.08
N ILE A 93 13.74 -3.50 -0.67
CA ILE A 93 13.42 -2.09 -0.42
C ILE A 93 12.84 -1.94 0.99
N VAL A 94 11.83 -2.73 1.34
CA VAL A 94 11.18 -2.65 2.65
C VAL A 94 12.14 -3.04 3.76
N SER A 95 12.79 -4.20 3.65
CA SER A 95 13.69 -4.71 4.69
C SER A 95 14.89 -3.80 4.96
N ASN A 96 15.42 -3.13 3.93
CA ASN A 96 16.54 -2.20 4.06
C ASN A 96 16.16 -0.83 4.64
N ALA A 97 14.88 -0.46 4.66
CA ALA A 97 14.42 0.80 5.21
C ALA A 97 14.43 0.82 6.75
N PHE A 98 14.28 -0.34 7.38
CA PHE A 98 14.24 -0.48 8.82
C PHE A 98 15.62 -0.77 9.41
N THR A 99 15.89 -0.21 10.60
CA THR A 99 17.07 -0.58 11.39
C THR A 99 16.91 -1.97 12.01
N LYS A 100 18.01 -2.61 12.39
CA LYS A 100 17.97 -3.90 13.12
C LYS A 100 17.14 -3.84 14.41
N GLU A 101 17.22 -2.73 15.12
CA GLU A 101 16.45 -2.51 16.35
C GLU A 101 14.95 -2.40 16.04
N GLN A 102 14.58 -1.66 15.00
CA GLN A 102 13.19 -1.56 14.55
C GLN A 102 12.65 -2.92 14.16
N VAL A 103 13.37 -3.70 13.35
CA VAL A 103 12.98 -5.06 12.97
C VAL A 103 12.80 -5.98 14.18
N ALA A 104 13.70 -5.90 15.15
CA ALA A 104 13.58 -6.70 16.37
C ALA A 104 12.32 -6.35 17.18
N ASN A 105 11.92 -5.08 17.20
CA ASN A 105 10.71 -4.63 17.88
C ASN A 105 9.42 -4.90 17.07
N ILE A 106 9.49 -4.88 15.73
CA ILE A 106 8.38 -5.27 14.85
C ILE A 106 8.06 -6.76 15.07
N GLY A 107 9.09 -7.60 15.20
CA GLY A 107 8.90 -9.04 15.41
C GLY A 107 8.20 -9.70 14.22
N ASN A 108 6.99 -10.22 14.47
CA ASN A 108 6.17 -10.90 13.46
C ASN A 108 4.99 -10.05 12.97
N ASP A 109 4.96 -8.76 13.28
CA ASP A 109 3.89 -7.88 12.85
C ASP A 109 3.99 -7.61 11.34
N GLU A 110 2.90 -7.85 10.62
CA GLU A 110 2.83 -7.67 9.18
C GLU A 110 2.56 -6.20 8.83
N LEU A 111 3.27 -5.72 7.82
CA LEU A 111 3.00 -4.46 7.15
C LEU A 111 2.29 -4.75 5.83
N GLN A 112 1.07 -4.28 5.67
CA GLN A 112 0.40 -4.30 4.38
C GLN A 112 0.80 -3.08 3.58
N ILE A 113 1.24 -3.29 2.34
CA ILE A 113 1.57 -2.25 1.39
C ILE A 113 0.63 -2.37 0.19
N THR A 114 -0.04 -1.28 -0.13
CA THR A 114 -0.93 -1.19 -1.28
C THR A 114 -0.34 -0.25 -2.31
N LEU A 115 -0.32 -0.68 -3.55
CA LEU A 115 0.22 0.04 -4.69
C LEU A 115 -0.90 0.35 -5.69
N ASN A 116 -0.94 1.59 -6.16
CA ASN A 116 -1.62 1.93 -7.41
C ASN A 116 -0.56 1.96 -8.51
N ILE A 117 -0.83 1.28 -9.60
CA ILE A 117 0.08 1.08 -10.72
C ILE A 117 -0.60 1.64 -11.97
N SER A 118 0.14 2.45 -12.71
CA SER A 118 -0.31 2.98 -14.00
C SER A 118 -0.59 1.84 -14.98
N SER A 119 -1.82 1.72 -15.45
CA SER A 119 -2.20 0.74 -16.49
C SER A 119 -1.52 0.98 -17.85
N THR A 120 -0.91 2.16 -18.03
CA THR A 120 -0.23 2.53 -19.26
C THR A 120 1.26 2.19 -19.21
N THR A 121 1.93 2.48 -18.08
CA THR A 121 3.39 2.37 -17.97
C THR A 121 3.85 1.22 -17.08
N GLY A 122 2.99 0.70 -16.19
CA GLY A 122 3.36 -0.27 -15.15
C GLY A 122 4.12 0.36 -13.97
N GLU A 123 4.31 1.67 -13.97
CA GLU A 123 4.99 2.40 -12.88
C GLU A 123 4.07 2.56 -11.67
N ILE A 124 4.62 2.53 -10.47
CA ILE A 124 3.90 2.78 -9.23
C ILE A 124 3.60 4.27 -9.12
N THR A 125 2.32 4.63 -9.05
CA THR A 125 1.86 6.01 -8.88
C THR A 125 1.65 6.38 -7.42
N ASP A 126 1.09 5.47 -6.63
CA ASP A 126 0.77 5.71 -5.23
C ASP A 126 1.14 4.51 -4.37
N VAL A 127 1.58 4.79 -3.13
CA VAL A 127 1.91 3.77 -2.12
C VAL A 127 1.18 4.08 -0.83
N TYR A 128 0.52 3.08 -0.28
CA TYR A 128 -0.19 3.15 0.99
C TYR A 128 0.33 2.07 1.92
N PHE A 129 0.40 2.41 3.20
CA PHE A 129 0.80 1.48 4.26
C PHE A 129 -0.38 1.25 5.19
N MET A 130 -0.63 0.00 5.56
CA MET A 130 -1.64 -0.34 6.55
C MET A 130 -1.04 -1.25 7.62
N PHE A 131 -1.36 -0.97 8.88
CA PHE A 131 -0.92 -1.75 10.03
C PHE A 131 -1.87 -1.55 11.21
N LEU A 132 -1.83 -2.45 12.19
CA LEU A 132 -2.66 -2.32 13.39
C LEU A 132 -2.11 -1.26 14.35
N PRO A 133 -2.96 -0.54 15.09
CA PRO A 133 -2.55 0.46 16.07
C PRO A 133 -1.66 -0.09 17.20
N THR A 134 -1.78 -1.39 17.48
CA THR A 134 -1.00 -2.10 18.48
C THR A 134 0.40 -2.49 18.02
N TYR A 135 0.67 -2.42 16.71
CA TYR A 135 1.96 -2.80 16.13
C TYR A 135 3.03 -1.73 16.34
N PHE A 136 4.27 -2.16 16.37
CA PHE A 136 5.42 -1.27 16.56
C PHE A 136 5.57 -0.22 15.45
N TYR A 137 4.96 -0.43 14.29
CA TYR A 137 4.93 0.54 13.17
C TYR A 137 4.45 1.93 13.57
N THR A 138 3.61 2.05 14.61
CA THR A 138 3.16 3.34 15.16
C THR A 138 4.28 4.19 15.74
N GLN A 139 5.41 3.57 16.11
CA GLN A 139 6.60 4.21 16.67
C GLN A 139 7.69 4.45 15.63
N ILE A 140 7.51 3.96 14.41
CA ILE A 140 8.45 4.15 13.30
C ILE A 140 8.31 5.57 12.75
N PRO A 141 9.42 6.32 12.59
CA PRO A 141 9.39 7.62 11.95
C PRO A 141 8.82 7.55 10.52
N VAL A 142 7.99 8.53 10.15
CA VAL A 142 7.32 8.56 8.84
C VAL A 142 8.31 8.64 7.68
N GLU A 143 9.50 9.18 7.92
CA GLU A 143 10.61 9.23 6.96
C GLU A 143 11.03 7.83 6.46
N VAL A 144 10.86 6.78 7.27
CA VAL A 144 11.12 5.39 6.86
C VAL A 144 10.10 4.98 5.78
N PHE A 145 8.83 5.24 6.00
CA PHE A 145 7.76 4.95 5.02
C PHE A 145 7.94 5.81 3.76
N ARG A 146 8.36 7.07 3.92
CA ARG A 146 8.70 7.94 2.77
C ARG A 146 9.84 7.36 1.96
N THR A 147 10.86 6.81 2.60
CA THR A 147 11.99 6.15 1.92
C THR A 147 11.52 4.94 1.12
N ILE A 148 10.64 4.12 1.69
CA ILE A 148 10.04 2.97 0.99
C ILE A 148 9.24 3.44 -0.22
N GLU A 149 8.35 4.42 -0.04
CA GLU A 149 7.53 4.98 -1.12
C GLU A 149 8.40 5.43 -2.30
N LEU A 150 9.42 6.24 -2.03
CA LEU A 150 10.30 6.78 -3.06
C LEU A 150 11.05 5.67 -3.80
N GLN A 151 11.61 4.70 -3.07
CA GLN A 151 12.35 3.60 -3.70
C GLN A 151 11.45 2.66 -4.50
N MET A 152 10.21 2.42 -4.04
CA MET A 152 9.22 1.64 -4.79
C MET A 152 8.91 2.33 -6.12
N LYS A 153 8.61 3.63 -6.09
CA LYS A 153 8.29 4.42 -7.29
C LYS A 153 9.47 4.55 -8.26
N GLU A 154 10.71 4.55 -7.75
CA GLU A 154 11.91 4.71 -8.57
C GLU A 154 12.38 3.39 -9.22
N LYS A 155 12.27 2.27 -8.49
CA LYS A 155 12.94 1.02 -8.87
C LYS A 155 12.02 -0.06 -9.37
N VAL A 156 10.74 -0.02 -8.99
CA VAL A 156 9.80 -1.10 -9.30
C VAL A 156 8.88 -0.68 -10.43
N THR A 157 8.88 -1.46 -11.49
CA THR A 157 7.94 -1.33 -12.62
C THR A 157 7.34 -2.70 -12.91
N PHE A 158 6.06 -2.76 -13.14
CA PHE A 158 5.34 -4.01 -13.38
C PHE A 158 5.09 -4.23 -14.87
N ASP A 159 5.32 -5.45 -15.31
CA ASP A 159 4.80 -5.91 -16.59
C ASP A 159 3.30 -6.19 -16.45
N LEU A 160 2.51 -5.57 -17.30
CA LEU A 160 1.06 -5.70 -17.27
C LEU A 160 0.57 -6.66 -18.34
N THR A 161 -0.43 -7.46 -17.98
CA THR A 161 -1.22 -8.24 -18.95
C THR A 161 -2.10 -7.32 -19.81
N ASP A 162 -2.75 -7.87 -20.81
CA ASP A 162 -3.75 -7.13 -21.60
C ASP A 162 -4.94 -6.68 -20.72
N GLU A 163 -5.31 -7.48 -19.71
CA GLU A 163 -6.32 -7.09 -18.72
C GLU A 163 -5.87 -5.88 -17.92
N GLY A 164 -4.65 -5.89 -17.35
CA GLY A 164 -4.10 -4.78 -16.60
C GLY A 164 -4.02 -3.49 -17.42
N ARG A 165 -3.66 -3.59 -18.69
CA ARG A 165 -3.62 -2.44 -19.62
C ARG A 165 -5.00 -1.89 -19.95
N ASN A 166 -6.03 -2.70 -19.81
CA ASN A 166 -7.42 -2.29 -20.05
C ASN A 166 -8.16 -1.82 -18.80
N MET A 167 -7.44 -1.59 -17.70
CA MET A 167 -7.98 -1.02 -16.45
C MET A 167 -7.71 0.48 -16.37
N THR A 168 -8.44 1.20 -15.53
CA THR A 168 -8.15 2.62 -15.22
C THR A 168 -6.83 2.78 -14.49
N TYR A 169 -6.54 1.88 -13.60
CA TYR A 169 -5.25 1.65 -12.93
C TYR A 169 -5.28 0.23 -12.35
N VAL A 170 -4.11 -0.32 -12.02
CA VAL A 170 -4.01 -1.63 -11.38
C VAL A 170 -3.78 -1.42 -9.88
N TYR A 171 -4.58 -2.11 -9.08
CA TYR A 171 -4.45 -2.15 -7.63
C TYR A 171 -3.76 -3.44 -7.22
N TYR A 172 -2.69 -3.32 -6.41
CA TYR A 172 -1.96 -4.46 -5.89
C TYR A 172 -1.72 -4.30 -4.38
N SER A 173 -2.08 -5.30 -3.59
CA SER A 173 -1.85 -5.32 -2.15
C SER A 173 -0.93 -6.48 -1.77
N TRP A 174 0.02 -6.21 -0.91
CA TRP A 174 1.08 -7.11 -0.52
C TRP A 174 1.38 -6.99 0.98
N GLU A 175 1.57 -8.12 1.64
CA GLU A 175 1.88 -8.21 3.06
C GLU A 175 3.31 -8.67 3.27
N ILE A 176 4.03 -8.01 4.18
CA ILE A 176 5.42 -8.30 4.47
C ILE A 176 5.75 -8.15 5.96
N ILE A 177 6.58 -9.05 6.45
CA ILE A 177 7.32 -8.88 7.71
C ILE A 177 8.73 -8.44 7.33
N PRO A 178 9.19 -7.21 7.69
CA PRO A 178 10.52 -6.75 7.35
C PRO A 178 11.59 -7.65 7.97
N LYS A 179 12.57 -8.05 7.16
CA LYS A 179 13.72 -8.82 7.63
C LYS A 179 14.91 -7.86 7.81
N GLY A 180 15.67 -8.01 8.87
CA GLY A 180 16.89 -7.21 9.05
C GLY A 180 17.90 -7.48 7.93
N ARG A 181 18.72 -6.47 7.63
CA ARG A 181 19.70 -6.41 6.53
C ARG A 181 20.65 -7.62 6.36
N ALA A 182 20.64 -8.60 7.27
CA ALA A 182 21.55 -9.76 7.27
C ALA A 182 20.86 -11.09 6.96
N GLU A 183 19.54 -11.13 6.82
CA GLU A 183 18.79 -12.39 6.65
C GLU A 183 18.15 -12.55 5.27
N SER A 184 18.29 -11.56 4.39
CA SER A 184 17.67 -11.57 3.06
C SER A 184 18.23 -12.64 2.11
N ASP A 185 19.39 -13.23 2.40
CA ASP A 185 20.08 -14.13 1.47
C ASP A 185 19.86 -15.62 1.71
N GLU A 186 19.31 -16.07 2.84
CA GLU A 186 19.32 -17.50 3.17
C GLU A 186 17.97 -18.22 3.37
N GLN A 187 16.83 -17.55 3.50
CA GLN A 187 15.59 -18.25 3.93
C GLN A 187 14.27 -17.91 3.22
N TYR A 188 14.27 -17.63 1.94
CA TYR A 188 12.98 -17.60 1.24
C TYR A 188 12.67 -18.94 0.56
N ARG A 189 12.08 -19.88 1.32
CA ARG A 189 11.28 -20.96 0.76
C ARG A 189 9.85 -20.48 0.67
N SER A 190 9.39 -20.23 -0.56
CA SER A 190 8.02 -19.87 -0.91
C SER A 190 6.97 -20.56 -0.03
N PRO A 191 5.94 -19.86 0.48
CA PRO A 191 4.77 -20.52 1.02
C PRO A 191 4.17 -21.38 -0.11
N LYS A 192 4.02 -22.67 0.14
CA LYS A 192 3.35 -23.59 -0.78
C LYS A 192 1.93 -23.08 -0.98
N ARG A 193 1.62 -22.57 -2.17
CA ARG A 193 0.24 -22.43 -2.61
C ARG A 193 -0.42 -23.81 -2.46
N HIS A 194 -1.34 -23.94 -1.54
CA HIS A 194 -2.25 -25.08 -1.53
C HIS A 194 -3.20 -24.91 -2.73
N LEU A 195 -2.75 -25.40 -3.88
CA LEU A 195 -3.68 -25.78 -4.93
C LEU A 195 -4.42 -27.00 -4.34
N SER A 196 -5.65 -26.81 -3.92
CA SER A 196 -6.57 -27.89 -3.66
C SER A 196 -6.89 -28.54 -5.00
N GLU A 197 -6.17 -29.62 -5.33
CA GLU A 197 -6.64 -30.57 -6.32
C GLU A 197 -7.93 -31.19 -5.76
N THR A 198 -9.06 -30.77 -6.26
CA THR A 198 -10.33 -31.49 -6.13
C THR A 198 -10.48 -32.36 -7.38
N GLN A 199 -10.36 -33.65 -7.17
CA GLN A 199 -10.81 -34.68 -8.10
C GLN A 199 -12.33 -34.65 -8.24
#